data_b473d41c3cb382cad366c61289f5eea0
#
_entry.id   b473d41c3cb382cad366c61289f5eea0
#
_cell.length_a   1.000
_cell.length_b   1.000
_cell.length_c   1.000
_cell.angle_alpha   90.00
_cell.angle_beta   90.00
_cell.angle_gamma   90.00
#
_symmetry.space_group_name_H-M   'P 1'
#
loop_
_entity.id
_entity.type
_entity.pdbx_description
1 polymer ?
#
loop_
_entity_poly.entity_id
_entity_poly.type
_entity_poly.pdbx_seq_one_letter_code
_entity_poly.pdbx_strand_id
1 'polypeptide(L)'
;MQITAQDVLVVIDVQNDFCSGGALAVADGDAVIEVIHRIAPKFEHMILTQDWHPAGHSSFASAHPGKKPFEQIELSYGAQTLWPDHCIQGSKGAEFHPALRLPQAELILRKGYRLQIDSYSAFFENDPTIPTGLAGYLEERKLTRVFLAGLAYDYCVGYSALDARRLGLQAYVILDACRAIDMESSASKIEAEFDRAGVILIESEAV
;
A
#
# COMPACT_ATOMS: atom_id res chain seq x y z
N MET A 1 -5.02 22.22 -1.10
CA MET A 1 -4.91 22.41 -2.57
C MET A 1 -6.28 22.18 -3.21
N GLN A 2 -6.43 22.48 -4.53
CA GLN A 2 -7.69 22.15 -5.22
C GLN A 2 -7.57 20.73 -5.81
N ILE A 3 -8.53 19.88 -5.48
CA ILE A 3 -8.72 18.57 -6.09
C ILE A 3 -9.49 18.73 -7.41
N THR A 4 -9.09 17.98 -8.42
CA THR A 4 -9.62 18.03 -9.79
C THR A 4 -10.04 16.64 -10.27
N ALA A 5 -10.72 16.56 -11.42
CA ALA A 5 -11.08 15.27 -12.06
C ALA A 5 -9.89 14.46 -12.59
N GLN A 6 -8.65 14.93 -12.46
CA GLN A 6 -7.43 14.18 -12.80
C GLN A 6 -6.76 13.55 -11.57
N ASP A 7 -7.39 13.69 -10.40
CA ASP A 7 -6.87 13.25 -9.12
C ASP A 7 -7.57 11.97 -8.69
N VAL A 8 -6.78 11.06 -8.14
CA VAL A 8 -7.30 9.82 -7.58
C VAL A 8 -6.78 9.61 -6.15
N LEU A 9 -7.67 9.28 -5.23
CA LEU A 9 -7.31 8.79 -3.92
C LEU A 9 -7.09 7.27 -4.01
N VAL A 10 -5.88 6.82 -3.69
CA VAL A 10 -5.53 5.40 -3.59
C VAL A 10 -5.38 5.05 -2.13
N VAL A 11 -6.35 4.30 -1.60
CA VAL A 11 -6.36 3.83 -0.22
C VAL A 11 -5.69 2.47 -0.17
N ILE A 12 -4.54 2.42 0.48
CA ILE A 12 -3.64 1.28 0.47
C ILE A 12 -3.91 0.38 1.67
N ASP A 13 -4.33 -0.86 1.43
CA ASP A 13 -4.30 -2.02 2.31
C ASP A 13 -4.86 -1.79 3.73
N VAL A 14 -5.96 -1.05 3.87
CA VAL A 14 -6.62 -0.87 5.17
C VAL A 14 -7.46 -2.12 5.49
N GLN A 15 -6.74 -3.21 5.82
CA GLN A 15 -7.26 -4.55 6.05
C GLN A 15 -7.13 -4.96 7.53
N ASN A 16 -7.92 -5.96 7.96
CA ASN A 16 -7.93 -6.38 9.36
C ASN A 16 -6.55 -6.80 9.87
N ASP A 17 -5.74 -7.47 9.04
CA ASP A 17 -4.42 -7.94 9.48
C ASP A 17 -3.40 -6.81 9.70
N PHE A 18 -3.60 -5.65 9.09
CA PHE A 18 -2.75 -4.46 9.31
C PHE A 18 -3.29 -3.51 10.39
N CYS A 19 -4.50 -3.76 10.89
CA CYS A 19 -5.14 -2.98 11.95
C CYS A 19 -4.99 -3.65 13.32
N SER A 20 -5.48 -3.02 14.37
CA SER A 20 -5.36 -3.49 15.76
C SER A 20 -5.87 -4.93 15.94
N GLY A 21 -5.02 -5.80 16.45
CA GLY A 21 -5.31 -7.22 16.67
C GLY A 21 -5.09 -8.11 15.43
N GLY A 22 -4.65 -7.56 14.33
CA GLY A 22 -4.29 -8.29 13.12
C GLY A 22 -2.93 -8.99 13.19
N ALA A 23 -2.66 -9.88 12.23
CA ALA A 23 -1.45 -10.71 12.22
C ALA A 23 -0.15 -9.92 11.96
N LEU A 24 -0.26 -8.77 11.28
CA LEU A 24 0.84 -7.84 11.01
C LEU A 24 0.37 -6.40 11.35
N ALA A 25 -0.15 -6.24 12.57
CA ALA A 25 -0.74 -4.97 13.01
C ALA A 25 0.28 -3.83 13.01
N VAL A 26 -0.08 -2.75 12.35
CA VAL A 26 0.65 -1.47 12.37
C VAL A 26 0.19 -0.66 13.58
N ALA A 27 1.12 -0.04 14.29
CA ALA A 27 0.79 0.79 15.45
C ALA A 27 -0.18 1.92 15.04
N ASP A 28 -1.28 2.06 15.78
CA ASP A 28 -2.36 3.02 15.49
C ASP A 28 -2.93 2.94 14.06
N GLY A 29 -2.84 1.77 13.40
CA GLY A 29 -3.28 1.59 12.02
C GLY A 29 -4.74 1.97 11.79
N ASP A 30 -5.61 1.71 12.75
CA ASP A 30 -7.04 2.07 12.67
C ASP A 30 -7.28 3.58 12.56
N ALA A 31 -6.36 4.41 13.07
CA ALA A 31 -6.52 5.86 13.11
C ALA A 31 -6.55 6.49 11.70
N VAL A 32 -6.00 5.81 10.69
CA VAL A 32 -6.03 6.29 9.30
C VAL A 32 -7.45 6.37 8.74
N ILE A 33 -8.38 5.54 9.25
CA ILE A 33 -9.74 5.39 8.71
C ILE A 33 -10.54 6.68 8.83
N GLU A 34 -10.47 7.34 9.98
CA GLU A 34 -11.19 8.60 10.19
C GLU A 34 -10.68 9.70 9.25
N VAL A 35 -9.37 9.79 9.08
CA VAL A 35 -8.76 10.77 8.17
C VAL A 35 -9.16 10.49 6.73
N ILE A 36 -9.08 9.22 6.31
CA ILE A 36 -9.49 8.79 4.96
C ILE A 36 -10.95 9.15 4.71
N HIS A 37 -11.87 8.88 5.64
CA HIS A 37 -13.28 9.24 5.49
C HIS A 37 -13.50 10.75 5.35
N ARG A 38 -12.71 11.57 6.04
CA ARG A 38 -12.81 13.03 5.96
C ARG A 38 -12.40 13.57 4.60
N ILE A 39 -11.37 12.98 3.98
CA ILE A 39 -10.86 13.46 2.68
C ILE A 39 -11.53 12.80 1.47
N ALA A 40 -12.00 11.56 1.60
CA ALA A 40 -12.57 10.77 0.52
C ALA A 40 -13.66 11.50 -0.29
N PRO A 41 -14.61 12.26 0.33
CA PRO A 41 -15.64 12.98 -0.44
C PRO A 41 -15.10 14.08 -1.35
N LYS A 42 -13.84 14.47 -1.23
CA LYS A 42 -13.23 15.51 -2.06
C LYS A 42 -12.75 14.94 -3.41
N PHE A 43 -12.64 13.62 -3.55
CA PHE A 43 -12.17 12.95 -4.75
C PHE A 43 -13.33 12.35 -5.56
N GLU A 44 -13.30 12.59 -6.87
CA GLU A 44 -14.21 11.94 -7.81
C GLU A 44 -13.79 10.47 -8.05
N HIS A 45 -12.47 10.21 -8.09
CA HIS A 45 -11.89 8.90 -8.35
C HIS A 45 -11.26 8.32 -7.09
N MET A 46 -11.57 7.05 -6.81
CA MET A 46 -11.06 6.34 -5.64
C MET A 46 -10.79 4.88 -5.93
N ILE A 47 -9.63 4.42 -5.49
CA ILE A 47 -9.16 3.04 -5.65
C ILE A 47 -8.78 2.50 -4.27
N LEU A 48 -9.15 1.26 -4.00
CA LEU A 48 -8.67 0.52 -2.84
C LEU A 48 -7.65 -0.52 -3.31
N THR A 49 -6.58 -0.74 -2.54
CA THR A 49 -5.74 -1.91 -2.73
C THR A 49 -6.00 -2.94 -1.64
N GLN A 50 -5.72 -4.18 -1.94
CA GLN A 50 -5.92 -5.31 -1.04
C GLN A 50 -4.79 -6.31 -1.22
N ASP A 51 -3.96 -6.48 -0.18
CA ASP A 51 -3.04 -7.60 -0.11
C ASP A 51 -3.83 -8.90 -0.10
N TRP A 52 -3.41 -9.87 -0.96
CA TRP A 52 -4.22 -11.05 -1.22
C TRP A 52 -3.35 -12.28 -1.43
N HIS A 53 -2.62 -12.68 -0.38
CA HIS A 53 -1.62 -13.74 -0.45
C HIS A 53 -2.22 -15.15 -0.45
N PRO A 54 -1.82 -16.05 -1.35
CA PRO A 54 -2.14 -17.47 -1.20
C PRO A 54 -1.45 -18.04 0.05
N ALA A 55 -2.07 -19.06 0.64
CA ALA A 55 -1.46 -19.78 1.76
C ALA A 55 -0.07 -20.33 1.36
N GLY A 56 0.92 -20.20 2.24
CA GLY A 56 2.30 -20.60 1.96
C GLY A 56 3.05 -19.66 1.02
N HIS A 57 2.62 -18.41 0.93
CA HIS A 57 3.27 -17.38 0.10
C HIS A 57 4.76 -17.24 0.43
N SER A 58 5.59 -17.00 -0.60
CA SER A 58 7.06 -16.94 -0.47
C SER A 58 7.58 -15.82 0.43
N SER A 59 6.78 -14.79 0.71
CA SER A 59 7.12 -13.74 1.67
C SER A 59 6.84 -14.13 3.13
N PHE A 60 6.20 -15.26 3.39
CA PHE A 60 5.91 -15.68 4.75
C PHE A 60 7.09 -16.42 5.38
N ALA A 61 7.43 -16.11 6.63
CA ALA A 61 8.47 -16.82 7.36
C ALA A 61 8.15 -18.31 7.51
N SER A 62 6.85 -18.65 7.63
CA SER A 62 6.34 -20.03 7.74
C SER A 62 6.65 -20.89 6.50
N ALA A 63 6.84 -20.28 5.34
CA ALA A 63 7.20 -20.97 4.09
C ALA A 63 8.68 -21.38 4.03
N HIS A 64 9.52 -20.91 4.97
CA HIS A 64 10.96 -21.11 4.98
C HIS A 64 11.42 -21.81 6.28
N PRO A 65 11.76 -23.11 6.26
CA PRO A 65 12.15 -23.86 7.44
C PRO A 65 13.28 -23.17 8.24
N GLY A 66 13.07 -22.96 9.54
CA GLY A 66 14.03 -22.33 10.44
C GLY A 66 14.12 -20.82 10.40
N LYS A 67 13.36 -20.17 9.54
CA LYS A 67 13.29 -18.71 9.47
C LYS A 67 12.23 -18.15 10.41
N LYS A 68 12.40 -16.87 10.75
CA LYS A 68 11.49 -16.10 11.61
C LYS A 68 10.97 -14.87 10.87
N PRO A 69 9.80 -14.35 11.25
CA PRO A 69 9.35 -13.06 10.76
C PRO A 69 10.41 -11.97 10.94
N PHE A 70 10.46 -11.07 9.95
CA PHE A 70 11.37 -9.94 9.85
C PHE A 70 12.83 -10.26 9.48
N GLU A 71 13.18 -11.53 9.31
CA GLU A 71 14.45 -11.90 8.67
C GLU A 71 14.41 -11.57 7.17
N GLN A 72 15.58 -11.32 6.59
CA GLN A 72 15.72 -11.13 5.14
C GLN A 72 16.29 -12.39 4.48
N ILE A 73 15.80 -12.66 3.28
CA ILE A 73 16.33 -13.71 2.39
C ILE A 73 16.48 -13.17 0.97
N GLU A 74 17.25 -13.88 0.15
CA GLU A 74 17.30 -13.63 -1.29
C GLU A 74 16.31 -14.54 -2.03
N LEU A 75 15.46 -13.94 -2.84
CA LEU A 75 14.57 -14.61 -3.79
C LEU A 75 14.98 -14.27 -5.23
N SER A 76 14.31 -14.84 -6.22
CA SER A 76 14.64 -14.64 -7.63
C SER A 76 14.59 -13.17 -8.10
N TYR A 77 13.84 -12.34 -7.40
CA TYR A 77 13.66 -10.91 -7.69
C TYR A 77 14.46 -9.99 -6.74
N GLY A 78 15.30 -10.54 -5.85
CA GLY A 78 16.14 -9.79 -4.91
C GLY A 78 15.80 -10.03 -3.44
N ALA A 79 16.22 -9.12 -2.59
CA ALA A 79 16.04 -9.20 -1.14
C ALA A 79 14.55 -9.12 -0.77
N GLN A 80 14.10 -10.04 0.09
CA GLN A 80 12.75 -10.13 0.60
C GLN A 80 12.75 -10.16 2.12
N THR A 81 12.04 -9.26 2.75
CA THR A 81 11.69 -9.34 4.17
C THR A 81 10.63 -10.40 4.38
N LEU A 82 10.89 -11.33 5.30
CA LEU A 82 9.90 -12.35 5.66
C LEU A 82 8.90 -11.80 6.68
N TRP A 83 7.63 -12.01 6.40
CA TRP A 83 6.53 -11.52 7.20
C TRP A 83 5.86 -12.65 8.00
N PRO A 84 5.14 -12.35 9.09
CA PRO A 84 4.10 -13.25 9.59
C PRO A 84 3.10 -13.58 8.49
N ASP A 85 2.44 -14.71 8.57
CA ASP A 85 1.32 -15.03 7.67
C ASP A 85 0.20 -13.99 7.87
N HIS A 86 -0.13 -13.26 6.82
CA HIS A 86 -1.12 -12.18 6.85
C HIS A 86 -1.87 -12.09 5.52
N CYS A 87 -3.03 -11.46 5.54
CA CYS A 87 -3.86 -11.21 4.35
C CYS A 87 -4.04 -12.43 3.45
N ILE A 88 -4.17 -13.62 4.07
CA ILE A 88 -4.39 -14.87 3.33
C ILE A 88 -5.72 -14.81 2.60
N GLN A 89 -5.72 -15.20 1.33
CA GLN A 89 -6.89 -15.20 0.45
C GLN A 89 -8.11 -15.83 1.11
N GLY A 90 -9.23 -15.08 1.16
CA GLY A 90 -10.48 -15.52 1.74
C GLY A 90 -10.53 -15.56 3.27
N SER A 91 -9.45 -15.19 3.96
CA SER A 91 -9.47 -15.06 5.42
C SER A 91 -10.10 -13.74 5.87
N LYS A 92 -10.55 -13.70 7.12
CA LYS A 92 -11.00 -12.45 7.76
C LYS A 92 -9.89 -11.40 7.82
N GLY A 93 -8.65 -11.83 7.97
CA GLY A 93 -7.48 -10.93 7.99
C GLY A 93 -7.32 -10.15 6.70
N ALA A 94 -7.59 -10.78 5.56
CA ALA A 94 -7.53 -10.17 4.24
C ALA A 94 -8.73 -9.27 3.90
N GLU A 95 -9.81 -9.29 4.68
CA GLU A 95 -10.94 -8.38 4.46
C GLU A 95 -10.55 -6.95 4.84
N PHE A 96 -11.16 -5.96 4.17
CA PHE A 96 -11.06 -4.58 4.59
C PHE A 96 -11.56 -4.40 6.02
N HIS A 97 -10.98 -3.48 6.76
CA HIS A 97 -11.43 -3.16 8.10
C HIS A 97 -12.91 -2.74 8.08
N PRO A 98 -13.77 -3.27 8.96
CA PRO A 98 -15.23 -3.07 8.89
C PRO A 98 -15.66 -1.61 9.07
N ALA A 99 -14.81 -0.78 9.68
CA ALA A 99 -15.06 0.66 9.77
C ALA A 99 -14.72 1.41 8.48
N LEU A 100 -13.90 0.85 7.58
CA LEU A 100 -13.59 1.46 6.29
C LEU A 100 -14.79 1.31 5.35
N ARG A 101 -15.56 2.37 5.18
CA ARG A 101 -16.77 2.39 4.32
C ARG A 101 -16.61 3.40 3.20
N LEU A 102 -16.17 2.90 2.05
CA LEU A 102 -15.92 3.69 0.84
C LEU A 102 -16.67 3.07 -0.36
N PRO A 103 -18.02 3.07 -0.33
CA PRO A 103 -18.83 2.42 -1.38
C PRO A 103 -18.66 3.07 -2.76
N GLN A 104 -18.12 4.28 -2.82
CA GLN A 104 -17.80 5.00 -4.05
C GLN A 104 -16.48 4.57 -4.70
N ALA A 105 -15.69 3.69 -4.07
CA ALA A 105 -14.47 3.18 -4.69
C ALA A 105 -14.78 2.43 -5.98
N GLU A 106 -14.15 2.86 -7.07
CA GLU A 106 -14.44 2.36 -8.42
C GLU A 106 -13.60 1.15 -8.82
N LEU A 107 -12.50 0.88 -8.09
CA LEU A 107 -11.61 -0.26 -8.29
C LEU A 107 -11.13 -0.81 -6.96
N ILE A 108 -11.13 -2.13 -6.84
CA ILE A 108 -10.38 -2.86 -5.81
C ILE A 108 -9.27 -3.63 -6.51
N LEU A 109 -8.03 -3.21 -6.30
CA LEU A 109 -6.85 -3.86 -6.85
C LEU A 109 -6.27 -4.85 -5.85
N ARG A 110 -6.30 -6.13 -6.16
CA ARG A 110 -5.62 -7.16 -5.38
C ARG A 110 -4.17 -7.27 -5.83
N LYS A 111 -3.24 -7.29 -4.87
CA LYS A 111 -1.81 -7.45 -5.10
C LYS A 111 -1.24 -8.59 -4.25
N GLY A 112 -0.01 -9.04 -4.52
CA GLY A 112 0.62 -10.14 -3.80
C GLY A 112 -0.09 -11.49 -3.95
N TYR A 113 -0.86 -11.70 -5.04
CA TYR A 113 -1.60 -12.94 -5.26
C TYR A 113 -0.79 -14.05 -5.93
N ARG A 114 0.44 -13.75 -6.36
CA ARG A 114 1.34 -14.73 -6.95
C ARG A 114 2.14 -15.42 -5.85
N LEU A 115 2.09 -16.74 -5.78
CA LEU A 115 2.70 -17.52 -4.70
C LEU A 115 4.20 -17.23 -4.48
N GLN A 116 4.93 -16.92 -5.54
CA GLN A 116 6.39 -16.81 -5.52
C GLN A 116 6.91 -15.37 -5.55
N ILE A 117 6.06 -14.37 -5.65
CA ILE A 117 6.46 -12.97 -5.79
C ILE A 117 5.58 -12.10 -4.89
N ASP A 118 6.21 -11.35 -4.01
CA ASP A 118 5.54 -10.38 -3.16
C ASP A 118 5.23 -9.07 -3.90
N SER A 119 4.39 -8.24 -3.34
CA SER A 119 3.97 -6.98 -3.94
C SER A 119 3.73 -5.92 -2.89
N TYR A 120 4.70 -5.03 -2.70
CA TYR A 120 4.50 -3.85 -1.86
C TYR A 120 3.73 -2.77 -2.63
N SER A 121 4.23 -2.42 -3.81
CA SER A 121 3.62 -1.37 -4.64
C SER A 121 2.26 -1.76 -5.21
N ALA A 122 1.37 -0.77 -5.32
CA ALA A 122 0.14 -0.88 -6.08
C ALA A 122 0.38 -0.92 -7.60
N PHE A 123 1.58 -0.59 -8.09
CA PHE A 123 1.89 -0.49 -9.52
C PHE A 123 2.67 -1.68 -10.07
N PHE A 124 3.60 -2.21 -9.29
CA PHE A 124 4.43 -3.35 -9.66
C PHE A 124 4.53 -4.33 -8.51
N GLU A 125 4.76 -5.60 -8.85
CA GLU A 125 5.19 -6.59 -7.87
C GLU A 125 6.65 -6.30 -7.45
N ASN A 126 7.17 -6.98 -6.43
CA ASN A 126 8.56 -6.80 -6.00
C ASN A 126 9.56 -7.19 -7.10
N ASP A 127 9.12 -7.98 -8.09
CA ASP A 127 9.76 -8.01 -9.40
C ASP A 127 9.25 -6.82 -10.23
N PRO A 128 10.07 -5.77 -10.44
CA PRO A 128 9.63 -4.54 -11.09
C PRO A 128 9.33 -4.69 -12.59
N THR A 129 9.50 -5.88 -13.14
CA THR A 129 9.12 -6.19 -14.53
C THR A 129 7.66 -6.64 -14.63
N ILE A 130 6.99 -6.89 -13.50
CA ILE A 130 5.62 -7.41 -13.49
C ILE A 130 4.66 -6.31 -12.98
N PRO A 131 3.88 -5.69 -13.88
CA PRO A 131 2.91 -4.67 -13.50
C PRO A 131 1.65 -5.31 -12.90
N THR A 132 1.00 -4.57 -12.00
CA THR A 132 -0.30 -4.95 -11.42
C THR A 132 -1.48 -4.65 -12.34
N GLY A 133 -1.30 -3.71 -13.27
CA GLY A 133 -2.35 -3.18 -14.15
C GLY A 133 -2.87 -1.80 -13.74
N LEU A 134 -2.51 -1.30 -12.55
CA LEU A 134 -2.99 0.01 -12.09
C LEU A 134 -2.59 1.16 -13.01
N ALA A 135 -1.35 1.14 -13.52
CA ALA A 135 -0.87 2.19 -14.42
C ALA A 135 -1.75 2.34 -15.67
N GLY A 136 -2.11 1.23 -16.33
CA GLY A 136 -3.01 1.24 -17.49
C GLY A 136 -4.41 1.74 -17.14
N TYR A 137 -4.92 1.37 -15.97
CA TYR A 137 -6.21 1.87 -15.47
C TYR A 137 -6.21 3.40 -15.32
N LEU A 138 -5.15 3.97 -14.75
CA LEU A 138 -5.03 5.41 -14.57
C LEU A 138 -4.85 6.14 -15.91
N GLU A 139 -4.04 5.58 -16.81
CA GLU A 139 -3.78 6.13 -18.14
C GLU A 139 -5.08 6.24 -18.98
N GLU A 140 -5.89 5.17 -19.04
CA GLU A 140 -7.16 5.17 -19.76
C GLU A 140 -8.14 6.24 -19.26
N ARG A 141 -8.07 6.60 -17.97
CA ARG A 141 -8.90 7.63 -17.32
C ARG A 141 -8.26 9.00 -17.29
N LYS A 142 -7.02 9.13 -17.78
CA LYS A 142 -6.24 10.37 -17.75
C LYS A 142 -6.01 10.90 -16.33
N LEU A 143 -5.89 10.00 -15.37
CA LEU A 143 -5.57 10.32 -13.99
C LEU A 143 -4.05 10.49 -13.86
N THR A 144 -3.61 11.66 -13.47
CA THR A 144 -2.18 12.05 -13.50
C THR A 144 -1.62 12.40 -12.13
N ARG A 145 -2.47 12.60 -11.12
CA ARG A 145 -2.08 12.86 -9.75
C ARG A 145 -2.67 11.80 -8.83
N VAL A 146 -1.80 11.12 -8.09
CA VAL A 146 -2.19 10.09 -7.13
C VAL A 146 -1.98 10.60 -5.71
N PHE A 147 -3.00 10.46 -4.88
CA PHE A 147 -2.99 10.77 -3.47
C PHE A 147 -3.06 9.45 -2.71
N LEU A 148 -2.04 9.17 -1.93
CA LEU A 148 -1.85 7.88 -1.26
C LEU A 148 -2.13 8.03 0.23
N ALA A 149 -2.93 7.13 0.77
CA ALA A 149 -3.27 7.02 2.19
C ALA A 149 -3.38 5.54 2.57
N GLY A 150 -3.18 5.17 3.82
CA GLY A 150 -3.33 3.80 4.31
C GLY A 150 -2.07 3.19 4.91
N LEU A 151 -1.88 1.90 4.71
CA LEU A 151 -0.91 1.08 5.44
C LEU A 151 -0.03 0.25 4.48
N ALA A 152 1.24 -0.04 4.82
CA ALA A 152 2.04 0.72 5.77
C ALA A 152 2.82 1.81 5.04
N TYR A 153 2.99 2.97 5.70
CA TYR A 153 3.65 4.16 5.15
C TYR A 153 5.00 3.86 4.50
N ASP A 154 5.81 3.07 5.17
CA ASP A 154 7.18 2.73 4.82
C ASP A 154 7.33 1.53 3.88
N TYR A 155 6.22 0.84 3.57
CA TYR A 155 6.15 -0.28 2.62
C TYR A 155 5.13 -0.01 1.53
N CYS A 156 3.91 -0.52 1.62
CA CYS A 156 2.96 -0.50 0.50
C CYS A 156 2.63 0.93 0.03
N VAL A 157 2.46 1.89 0.94
CA VAL A 157 2.26 3.30 0.57
C VAL A 157 3.53 3.86 -0.06
N GLY A 158 4.67 3.64 0.58
CA GLY A 158 5.96 4.18 0.15
C GLY A 158 6.39 3.70 -1.23
N TYR A 159 6.39 2.40 -1.43
CA TYR A 159 6.75 1.80 -2.73
C TYR A 159 5.75 2.20 -3.84
N SER A 160 4.46 2.33 -3.50
CA SER A 160 3.47 2.84 -4.45
C SER A 160 3.76 4.30 -4.87
N ALA A 161 4.16 5.14 -3.92
CA ALA A 161 4.52 6.54 -4.20
C ALA A 161 5.75 6.63 -5.11
N LEU A 162 6.79 5.84 -4.85
CA LEU A 162 8.00 5.81 -5.66
C LEU A 162 7.72 5.32 -7.08
N ASP A 163 6.94 4.27 -7.23
CA ASP A 163 6.59 3.74 -8.54
C ASP A 163 5.67 4.67 -9.32
N ALA A 164 4.75 5.37 -8.66
CA ALA A 164 3.95 6.41 -9.30
C ALA A 164 4.86 7.50 -9.90
N ARG A 165 5.88 7.95 -9.15
CA ARG A 165 6.88 8.92 -9.65
C ARG A 165 7.70 8.37 -10.82
N ARG A 166 8.12 7.10 -10.74
CA ARG A 166 8.85 6.41 -11.81
C ARG A 166 8.02 6.35 -13.11
N LEU A 167 6.70 6.23 -12.99
CA LEU A 167 5.76 6.24 -14.11
C LEU A 167 5.40 7.65 -14.62
N GLY A 168 5.96 8.71 -14.03
CA GLY A 168 5.72 10.10 -14.43
C GLY A 168 4.46 10.72 -13.81
N LEU A 169 3.77 10.02 -12.91
CA LEU A 169 2.64 10.57 -12.17
C LEU A 169 3.11 11.54 -11.08
N GLN A 170 2.28 12.50 -10.72
CA GLN A 170 2.50 13.27 -9.49
C GLN A 170 1.99 12.45 -8.30
N ALA A 171 2.86 12.20 -7.34
CA ALA A 171 2.54 11.40 -6.15
C ALA A 171 2.53 12.27 -4.89
N TYR A 172 1.41 12.21 -4.19
CA TYR A 172 1.20 12.86 -2.89
C TYR A 172 0.97 11.78 -1.85
N VAL A 173 1.69 11.83 -0.72
CA VAL A 173 1.43 10.96 0.43
C VAL A 173 0.81 11.82 1.53
N ILE A 174 -0.35 11.40 2.04
CA ILE A 174 -1.09 12.11 3.07
C ILE A 174 -0.65 11.57 4.43
N LEU A 175 0.23 12.30 5.11
CA LEU A 175 0.97 11.83 6.28
C LEU A 175 0.07 11.39 7.44
N ASP A 176 -0.89 12.22 7.82
CA ASP A 176 -1.81 11.93 8.94
C ASP A 176 -2.81 10.81 8.60
N ALA A 177 -2.94 10.45 7.31
CA ALA A 177 -3.72 9.32 6.82
C ALA A 177 -2.88 8.04 6.61
N CYS A 178 -1.64 7.98 7.12
CA CYS A 178 -0.76 6.83 7.03
C CYS A 178 -0.20 6.46 8.41
N ARG A 179 0.23 5.18 8.55
CA ARG A 179 1.02 4.70 9.70
C ARG A 179 2.10 3.76 9.21
N ALA A 180 3.26 3.80 9.87
CA ALA A 180 4.44 3.01 9.52
C ALA A 180 4.58 1.76 10.42
N ILE A 181 5.21 0.73 9.88
CA ILE A 181 5.74 -0.39 10.67
C ILE A 181 7.01 0.04 11.41
N ASP A 182 7.82 0.88 10.76
CA ASP A 182 9.07 1.50 11.22
C ASP A 182 10.12 0.51 11.75
N MET A 183 10.31 -0.56 11.01
CA MET A 183 11.40 -1.51 11.28
C MET A 183 12.74 -0.93 10.83
N GLU A 184 13.73 -0.93 11.75
CA GLU A 184 15.09 -0.47 11.45
C GLU A 184 15.13 0.91 10.79
N SER A 185 14.26 1.83 11.22
CA SER A 185 14.09 3.18 10.66
C SER A 185 13.64 3.18 9.19
N SER A 186 12.80 2.22 8.80
CA SER A 186 12.26 2.13 7.43
C SER A 186 11.49 3.38 7.02
N ALA A 187 10.80 4.03 7.98
CA ALA A 187 10.12 5.31 7.72
C ALA A 187 11.10 6.41 7.27
N SER A 188 12.21 6.59 7.98
CA SER A 188 13.22 7.58 7.57
C SER A 188 13.93 7.22 6.26
N LYS A 189 14.11 5.92 6.00
CA LYS A 189 14.70 5.45 4.74
C LYS A 189 13.80 5.76 3.55
N ILE A 190 12.50 5.50 3.68
CA ILE A 190 11.55 5.77 2.59
C ILE A 190 11.38 7.28 2.34
N GLU A 191 11.43 8.12 3.39
CA GLU A 191 11.39 9.58 3.25
C GLU A 191 12.59 10.11 2.45
N ALA A 192 13.78 9.56 2.67
CA ALA A 192 14.96 9.93 1.88
C ALA A 192 14.82 9.54 0.40
N GLU A 193 14.12 8.44 0.09
CA GLU A 193 13.78 8.08 -1.30
C GLU A 193 12.69 9.01 -1.86
N PHE A 194 11.71 9.43 -1.06
CA PHE A 194 10.68 10.39 -1.47
C PHE A 194 11.30 11.72 -1.92
N ASP A 195 12.25 12.25 -1.14
CA ASP A 195 12.96 13.48 -1.49
C ASP A 195 13.67 13.35 -2.85
N ARG A 196 14.35 12.22 -3.10
CA ARG A 196 15.05 11.97 -4.36
C ARG A 196 14.10 11.80 -5.55
N ALA A 197 12.96 11.15 -5.34
CA ALA A 197 11.98 10.89 -6.39
C ALA A 197 11.01 12.06 -6.63
N GLY A 198 10.97 13.05 -5.73
CA GLY A 198 10.04 14.16 -5.79
C GLY A 198 8.60 13.75 -5.42
N VAL A 199 8.44 12.83 -4.47
CA VAL A 199 7.16 12.57 -3.81
C VAL A 199 6.82 13.74 -2.90
N ILE A 200 5.57 14.16 -2.89
CA ILE A 200 5.13 15.33 -2.12
C ILE A 200 4.39 14.83 -0.87
N LEU A 201 4.92 15.23 0.29
CA LEU A 201 4.29 14.93 1.58
C LEU A 201 3.32 16.06 1.94
N ILE A 202 2.11 15.70 2.31
CA ILE A 202 1.07 16.68 2.72
C ILE A 202 0.29 16.15 3.93
N GLU A 203 -0.35 17.06 4.65
CA GLU A 203 -1.38 16.73 5.64
C GLU A 203 -2.77 16.76 5.00
N SER A 204 -3.72 16.03 5.56
CA SER A 204 -5.10 15.96 5.05
C SER A 204 -5.81 17.31 4.99
N GLU A 205 -5.38 18.28 5.77
CA GLU A 205 -5.90 19.65 5.75
C GLU A 205 -5.54 20.39 4.45
N ALA A 206 -4.48 19.96 3.76
CA ALA A 206 -4.06 20.56 2.49
C ALA A 206 -4.86 20.04 1.28
N VAL A 207 -5.63 18.97 1.47
CA VAL A 207 -6.51 18.34 0.44
C VAL A 207 -7.83 19.10 0.24
#